data_4f02af4a5ffd147f205e3fa54d93c8f9
#
_entry.id   4f02af4a5ffd147f205e3fa54d93c8f9
#
_cell.length_a   1.000
_cell.length_b   1.000
_cell.length_c   1.000
_cell.angle_alpha   90.00
_cell.angle_beta   90.00
_cell.angle_gamma   90.00
#
_symmetry.space_group_name_H-M   'P 1'
#
loop_
_entity.id
_entity.type
_entity.pdbx_description
1 polymer ?
#
loop_
_entity_poly.entity_id
_entity_poly.type
_entity_poly.pdbx_seq_one_letter_code
_entity_poly.pdbx_strand_id
1 'polypeptide(L)'
;MSIAPRSAAITPQSYLQSLSRWHPIEIAFWLATLLPFVLFPNYLSLASQIAVAALFALSLDLILGYAGVVSLGHAAFFGVGAYTAGLFSIYVWGECLSGLVVATVMAALVGYASSFIIARFRHLTLIMITLGLGLLLHEAANSASWLTGGSDGLQGVSVWPLFGLFKFDLYGTTAYAYSLAVLFVLFLGARRLINSPFGLALRGIRENWVRMPAIGASSRAHIRKIYTISAAIAGAAGAVIAQTTETVSLEALSFERSADVLVMLVLGGAGRLYGGLIGAIIFMVARDQFSGIAPQYWYFWIGLLLVTVVMVLPNGILGGLSHFYARWRGK
;
A
#
# COMPACT_ATOMS: atom_id res chain seq x y z
N MET A 1 -19.53 -37.54 -39.82
CA MET A 1 -19.82 -37.01 -38.46
C MET A 1 -18.51 -36.61 -37.84
N SER A 2 -18.07 -35.37 -38.12
CA SER A 2 -16.75 -34.87 -37.67
C SER A 2 -16.87 -34.36 -36.24
N ILE A 3 -16.16 -35.02 -35.32
CA ILE A 3 -16.05 -34.60 -33.93
C ILE A 3 -15.12 -33.39 -33.92
N ALA A 4 -15.67 -32.18 -33.73
CA ALA A 4 -14.89 -30.99 -33.51
C ALA A 4 -13.92 -31.20 -32.31
N PRO A 5 -12.66 -30.71 -32.38
CA PRO A 5 -11.72 -30.88 -31.32
C PRO A 5 -12.26 -30.15 -30.05
N ARG A 6 -12.45 -30.91 -28.97
CA ARG A 6 -12.77 -30.35 -27.65
C ARG A 6 -11.73 -29.26 -27.35
N SER A 7 -12.19 -28.02 -27.23
CA SER A 7 -11.38 -26.94 -26.67
C SER A 7 -10.78 -27.47 -25.37
N ALA A 8 -9.46 -27.46 -25.27
CA ALA A 8 -8.73 -27.96 -24.11
C ALA A 8 -9.32 -27.29 -22.86
N ALA A 9 -9.97 -28.06 -22.01
CA ALA A 9 -10.58 -27.56 -20.79
C ALA A 9 -9.49 -26.89 -19.95
N ILE A 10 -9.58 -25.58 -19.78
CA ILE A 10 -8.63 -24.81 -18.97
C ILE A 10 -8.73 -25.38 -17.57
N THR A 11 -7.71 -26.10 -17.11
CA THR A 11 -7.66 -26.58 -15.73
C THR A 11 -7.46 -25.39 -14.78
N PRO A 12 -8.01 -25.41 -13.55
CA PRO A 12 -7.81 -24.33 -12.59
C PRO A 12 -6.33 -24.02 -12.37
N GLN A 13 -5.46 -25.02 -12.45
CA GLN A 13 -4.01 -24.86 -12.33
C GLN A 13 -3.39 -24.11 -13.50
N SER A 14 -3.79 -24.42 -14.74
CA SER A 14 -3.28 -23.73 -15.93
C SER A 14 -3.75 -22.27 -15.97
N TYR A 15 -4.96 -22.00 -15.48
CA TYR A 15 -5.48 -20.63 -15.32
C TYR A 15 -4.66 -19.82 -14.32
N LEU A 16 -4.37 -20.37 -13.13
CA LEU A 16 -3.53 -19.69 -12.14
C LEU A 16 -2.09 -19.47 -12.63
N GLN A 17 -1.53 -20.45 -13.35
CA GLN A 17 -0.20 -20.30 -13.96
C GLN A 17 -0.17 -19.23 -15.05
N SER A 18 -1.22 -19.06 -15.83
CA SER A 18 -1.30 -18.00 -16.83
C SER A 18 -1.35 -16.61 -16.21
N LEU A 19 -2.02 -16.45 -15.06
CA LEU A 19 -2.06 -15.21 -14.28
C LEU A 19 -0.72 -14.86 -13.60
N SER A 20 0.13 -15.85 -13.34
CA SER A 20 1.42 -15.64 -12.67
C SER A 20 2.55 -15.25 -13.63
N ARG A 21 2.39 -15.39 -14.94
CA ARG A 21 3.40 -15.02 -15.94
C ARG A 21 3.64 -13.51 -15.96
N TRP A 22 4.92 -13.14 -16.08
CA TRP A 22 5.30 -11.75 -16.23
C TRP A 22 4.96 -11.26 -17.65
N HIS A 23 4.27 -10.12 -17.72
CA HIS A 23 4.03 -9.47 -18.99
C HIS A 23 5.21 -8.52 -19.31
N PRO A 24 5.65 -8.35 -20.58
CA PRO A 24 6.74 -7.43 -20.92
C PRO A 24 6.55 -6.01 -20.38
N ILE A 25 5.31 -5.52 -20.35
CA ILE A 25 4.95 -4.20 -19.80
C ILE A 25 5.28 -4.11 -18.32
N GLU A 26 5.12 -5.18 -17.53
CA GLU A 26 5.46 -5.19 -16.11
C GLU A 26 6.97 -5.09 -15.90
N ILE A 27 7.75 -5.79 -16.74
CA ILE A 27 9.21 -5.71 -16.70
C ILE A 27 9.66 -4.30 -17.07
N ALA A 28 9.07 -3.71 -18.13
CA ALA A 28 9.35 -2.34 -18.53
C ALA A 28 9.00 -1.33 -17.42
N PHE A 29 7.89 -1.52 -16.69
CA PHE A 29 7.53 -0.68 -15.56
C PHE A 29 8.61 -0.71 -14.47
N TRP A 30 9.08 -1.91 -14.05
CA TRP A 30 10.10 -2.04 -13.03
C TRP A 30 11.47 -1.51 -13.49
N LEU A 31 11.81 -1.65 -14.78
CA LEU A 31 13.00 -1.01 -15.33
C LEU A 31 12.88 0.52 -15.34
N ALA A 32 11.67 1.04 -15.61
CA ALA A 32 11.42 2.48 -15.56
C ALA A 32 11.58 3.05 -14.15
N THR A 33 11.35 2.28 -13.08
CA THR A 33 11.64 2.75 -11.70
C THR A 33 13.13 2.93 -11.41
N LEU A 34 14.03 2.47 -12.26
CA LEU A 34 15.46 2.74 -12.14
C LEU A 34 15.89 4.06 -12.85
N LEU A 35 15.05 4.61 -13.72
CA LEU A 35 15.35 5.86 -14.44
C LEU A 35 15.64 7.06 -13.54
N PRO A 36 14.98 7.27 -12.39
CA PRO A 36 15.27 8.38 -11.50
C PRO A 36 16.74 8.46 -11.03
N PHE A 37 17.42 7.32 -10.89
CA PHE A 37 18.84 7.31 -10.53
C PHE A 37 19.74 8.05 -11.55
N VAL A 38 19.35 8.02 -12.83
CA VAL A 38 20.16 8.57 -13.92
C VAL A 38 19.64 9.93 -14.38
N LEU A 39 18.31 10.07 -14.52
CA LEU A 39 17.69 11.26 -15.09
C LEU A 39 17.39 12.35 -14.06
N PHE A 40 17.11 11.99 -12.81
CA PHE A 40 16.62 12.92 -11.79
C PHE A 40 17.33 12.74 -10.44
N PRO A 41 18.67 12.88 -10.35
CA PRO A 41 19.41 12.62 -9.11
C PRO A 41 18.99 13.55 -7.95
N ASN A 42 18.50 14.76 -8.25
CA ASN A 42 18.06 15.73 -7.25
C ASN A 42 16.64 15.42 -6.68
N TYR A 43 15.88 14.52 -7.31
CA TYR A 43 14.53 14.14 -6.90
C TYR A 43 14.45 12.74 -6.28
N LEU A 44 15.60 12.14 -5.92
CA LEU A 44 15.62 10.79 -5.35
C LEU A 44 14.94 10.72 -3.97
N SER A 45 14.98 11.79 -3.18
CA SER A 45 14.23 11.89 -1.93
C SER A 45 12.72 11.82 -2.18
N LEU A 46 12.20 12.55 -3.17
CA LEU A 46 10.80 12.46 -3.59
C LEU A 46 10.47 11.05 -4.13
N ALA A 47 11.36 10.48 -4.94
CA ALA A 47 11.18 9.12 -5.48
C ALA A 47 11.13 8.06 -4.37
N SER A 48 11.92 8.23 -3.28
CA SER A 48 11.83 7.39 -2.08
C SER A 48 10.46 7.50 -1.42
N GLN A 49 9.94 8.71 -1.23
CA GLN A 49 8.60 8.94 -0.68
C GLN A 49 7.50 8.35 -1.58
N ILE A 50 7.64 8.45 -2.89
CA ILE A 50 6.73 7.81 -3.86
C ILE A 50 6.76 6.29 -3.70
N ALA A 51 7.93 5.67 -3.55
CA ALA A 51 8.04 4.23 -3.35
C ALA A 51 7.35 3.77 -2.03
N VAL A 52 7.52 4.53 -0.95
CA VAL A 52 6.83 4.29 0.33
C VAL A 52 5.31 4.46 0.18
N ALA A 53 4.86 5.52 -0.48
CA ALA A 53 3.44 5.76 -0.73
C ALA A 53 2.84 4.66 -1.61
N ALA A 54 3.57 4.19 -2.62
CA ALA A 54 3.18 3.06 -3.47
C ALA A 54 3.05 1.76 -2.66
N LEU A 55 3.97 1.50 -1.72
CA LEU A 55 3.90 0.35 -0.83
C LEU A 55 2.69 0.44 0.11
N PHE A 56 2.41 1.63 0.62
CA PHE A 56 1.23 1.88 1.46
C PHE A 56 -0.07 1.74 0.65
N ALA A 57 -0.12 2.22 -0.59
CA ALA A 57 -1.26 2.03 -1.49
C ALA A 57 -1.46 0.56 -1.88
N LEU A 58 -0.38 -0.19 -2.10
CA LEU A 58 -0.41 -1.63 -2.32
C LEU A 58 -1.06 -2.36 -1.14
N SER A 59 -0.72 -1.98 0.10
CA SER A 59 -1.29 -2.59 1.30
C SER A 59 -2.81 -2.39 1.38
N LEU A 60 -3.29 -1.18 1.08
CA LEU A 60 -4.73 -0.88 1.06
C LEU A 60 -5.43 -1.60 -0.11
N ASP A 61 -4.79 -1.74 -1.28
CA ASP A 61 -5.36 -2.46 -2.42
C ASP A 61 -5.67 -3.91 -2.10
N LEU A 62 -4.87 -4.57 -1.28
CA LEU A 62 -5.11 -5.94 -0.85
C LEU A 62 -6.45 -6.12 -0.12
N ILE A 63 -6.84 -5.16 0.72
CA ILE A 63 -8.09 -5.25 1.47
C ILE A 63 -9.27 -4.60 0.73
N LEU A 64 -9.07 -3.43 0.13
CA LEU A 64 -10.13 -2.72 -0.59
C LEU A 64 -10.33 -3.33 -1.99
N GLY A 65 -9.25 -3.46 -2.73
CA GLY A 65 -9.29 -3.88 -4.12
C GLY A 65 -9.67 -5.34 -4.30
N TYR A 66 -9.16 -6.23 -3.46
CA TYR A 66 -9.37 -7.68 -3.60
C TYR A 66 -10.42 -8.25 -2.66
N ALA A 67 -10.52 -7.74 -1.44
CA ALA A 67 -11.49 -8.26 -0.45
C ALA A 67 -12.74 -7.40 -0.30
N GLY A 68 -12.78 -6.20 -0.88
CA GLY A 68 -13.92 -5.28 -0.82
C GLY A 68 -14.13 -4.63 0.57
N VAL A 69 -13.09 -4.59 1.39
CA VAL A 69 -13.11 -4.03 2.74
C VAL A 69 -12.60 -2.59 2.69
N VAL A 70 -13.48 -1.63 2.87
CA VAL A 70 -13.14 -0.20 2.94
C VAL A 70 -12.59 0.10 4.33
N SER A 71 -11.41 0.69 4.42
CA SER A 71 -10.79 1.12 5.69
C SER A 71 -10.35 2.58 5.60
N LEU A 72 -10.82 3.41 6.54
CA LEU A 72 -10.38 4.80 6.70
C LEU A 72 -9.40 4.99 7.88
N GLY A 73 -9.07 3.92 8.58
CA GLY A 73 -8.07 3.90 9.65
C GLY A 73 -6.79 3.17 9.26
N HIS A 74 -6.48 3.06 7.95
CA HIS A 74 -5.35 2.25 7.50
C HIS A 74 -4.00 2.87 7.87
N ALA A 75 -3.92 4.20 8.03
CA ALA A 75 -2.76 4.92 8.54
C ALA A 75 -2.37 4.49 9.96
N ALA A 76 -3.29 3.94 10.75
CA ALA A 76 -2.98 3.37 12.05
C ALA A 76 -1.84 2.33 11.99
N PHE A 77 -1.86 1.43 11.01
CA PHE A 77 -0.84 0.40 10.84
C PHE A 77 0.47 0.97 10.29
N PHE A 78 0.36 1.96 9.41
CA PHE A 78 1.50 2.70 8.92
C PHE A 78 2.22 3.42 10.06
N GLY A 79 1.49 4.16 10.90
CA GLY A 79 2.04 4.84 12.05
C GLY A 79 2.60 3.89 13.11
N VAL A 80 1.90 2.79 13.43
CA VAL A 80 2.44 1.75 14.34
C VAL A 80 3.78 1.24 13.82
N GLY A 81 3.91 0.99 12.52
CA GLY A 81 5.17 0.58 11.92
C GLY A 81 6.26 1.66 12.03
N ALA A 82 5.90 2.92 11.74
CA ALA A 82 6.83 4.06 11.83
C ALA A 82 7.36 4.27 13.25
N TYR A 83 6.45 4.34 14.24
CA TYR A 83 6.84 4.49 15.65
C TYR A 83 7.63 3.30 16.17
N THR A 84 7.24 2.07 15.78
CA THR A 84 8.00 0.87 16.19
C THR A 84 9.42 0.88 15.64
N ALA A 85 9.61 1.21 14.37
CA ALA A 85 10.94 1.30 13.77
C ALA A 85 11.78 2.42 14.39
N GLY A 86 11.18 3.59 14.64
CA GLY A 86 11.84 4.71 15.30
C GLY A 86 12.26 4.38 16.73
N LEU A 87 11.36 3.85 17.54
CA LEU A 87 11.66 3.44 18.92
C LEU A 87 12.70 2.32 18.98
N PHE A 88 12.62 1.35 18.08
CA PHE A 88 13.61 0.29 17.99
C PHE A 88 15.00 0.83 17.69
N SER A 89 15.10 1.80 16.78
CA SER A 89 16.36 2.46 16.42
C SER A 89 16.95 3.25 17.59
N ILE A 90 16.13 3.90 18.43
CA ILE A 90 16.60 4.71 19.57
C ILE A 90 17.02 3.83 20.75
N TYR A 91 16.21 2.83 21.10
CA TYR A 91 16.36 2.11 22.37
C TYR A 91 17.04 0.75 22.25
N VAL A 92 17.05 0.15 21.06
CA VAL A 92 17.55 -1.22 20.90
C VAL A 92 18.70 -1.29 19.91
N TRP A 93 18.44 -1.00 18.64
CA TRP A 93 19.44 -1.21 17.58
C TRP A 93 19.11 -0.37 16.34
N GLY A 94 20.07 0.39 15.85
CA GLY A 94 19.89 1.27 14.68
C GLY A 94 19.92 0.56 13.31
N GLU A 95 19.92 -0.77 13.25
CA GLU A 95 19.97 -1.51 11.99
C GLU A 95 18.62 -1.49 11.26
N CYS A 96 18.63 -1.10 9.96
CA CYS A 96 17.43 -0.93 9.14
C CYS A 96 16.59 -2.21 9.00
N LEU A 97 17.23 -3.36 8.71
CA LEU A 97 16.50 -4.58 8.39
C LEU A 97 15.82 -5.17 9.62
N SER A 98 16.50 -5.20 10.76
CA SER A 98 15.91 -5.66 12.02
C SER A 98 14.74 -4.74 12.45
N GLY A 99 14.91 -3.42 12.34
CA GLY A 99 13.84 -2.45 12.58
C GLY A 99 12.64 -2.64 11.65
N LEU A 100 12.88 -2.89 10.37
CA LEU A 100 11.82 -3.19 9.38
C LEU A 100 11.03 -4.45 9.76
N VAL A 101 11.72 -5.53 10.13
CA VAL A 101 11.08 -6.80 10.51
C VAL A 101 10.25 -6.62 11.77
N VAL A 102 10.80 -6.00 12.82
CA VAL A 102 10.09 -5.77 14.10
C VAL A 102 8.86 -4.90 13.87
N ALA A 103 8.98 -3.81 13.12
CA ALA A 103 7.86 -2.93 12.79
C ALA A 103 6.76 -3.64 11.98
N THR A 104 7.15 -4.46 11.00
CA THR A 104 6.22 -5.26 10.21
C THR A 104 5.46 -6.25 11.08
N VAL A 105 6.15 -6.93 12.01
CA VAL A 105 5.53 -7.88 12.94
C VAL A 105 4.59 -7.17 13.92
N MET A 106 5.00 -6.02 14.48
CA MET A 106 4.15 -5.25 15.40
C MET A 106 2.88 -4.75 14.70
N ALA A 107 2.98 -4.21 13.50
CA ALA A 107 1.82 -3.80 12.73
C ALA A 107 0.91 -5.00 12.37
N ALA A 108 1.50 -6.16 12.06
CA ALA A 108 0.77 -7.40 11.84
C ALA A 108 0.01 -7.85 13.10
N LEU A 109 0.61 -7.75 14.29
CA LEU A 109 -0.03 -8.10 15.57
C LEU A 109 -1.22 -7.18 15.87
N VAL A 110 -1.05 -5.87 15.71
CA VAL A 110 -2.15 -4.90 15.87
C VAL A 110 -3.25 -5.15 14.84
N GLY A 111 -2.86 -5.42 13.58
CA GLY A 111 -3.79 -5.79 12.51
C GLY A 111 -4.52 -7.10 12.78
N TYR A 112 -3.84 -8.10 13.32
CA TYR A 112 -4.45 -9.36 13.72
C TYR A 112 -5.44 -9.17 14.87
N ALA A 113 -5.07 -8.46 15.92
CA ALA A 113 -5.94 -8.17 17.04
C ALA A 113 -7.21 -7.43 16.62
N SER A 114 -7.07 -6.36 15.80
CA SER A 114 -8.20 -5.59 15.29
C SER A 114 -9.06 -6.39 14.29
N SER A 115 -8.50 -7.35 13.57
CA SER A 115 -9.19 -8.17 12.58
C SER A 115 -10.36 -8.99 13.15
N PHE A 116 -10.32 -9.35 14.44
CA PHE A 116 -11.41 -10.08 15.11
C PHE A 116 -12.69 -9.24 15.17
N ILE A 117 -12.54 -7.92 15.34
CA ILE A 117 -13.68 -6.99 15.34
C ILE A 117 -14.08 -6.71 13.91
N ILE A 118 -13.14 -6.32 13.05
CA ILE A 118 -13.37 -5.88 11.67
C ILE A 118 -14.03 -6.97 10.82
N ALA A 119 -13.65 -8.24 10.97
CA ALA A 119 -14.23 -9.34 10.21
C ALA A 119 -15.70 -9.67 10.58
N ARG A 120 -16.27 -9.01 11.60
CA ARG A 120 -17.67 -9.19 12.00
C ARG A 120 -18.61 -8.19 11.34
N PHE A 121 -18.11 -7.03 10.94
CA PHE A 121 -18.89 -5.90 10.46
C PHE A 121 -18.71 -5.66 8.96
N ARG A 122 -19.64 -4.90 8.37
CA ARG A 122 -19.65 -4.59 6.95
C ARG A 122 -20.18 -3.18 6.70
N HIS A 123 -19.98 -2.70 5.47
CA HIS A 123 -20.51 -1.41 4.98
C HIS A 123 -20.13 -0.24 5.92
N LEU A 124 -21.06 0.61 6.25
CA LEU A 124 -20.83 1.83 7.05
C LEU A 124 -20.26 1.54 8.44
N THR A 125 -20.77 0.49 9.12
CA THR A 125 -20.27 0.11 10.44
C THR A 125 -18.77 -0.23 10.43
N LEU A 126 -18.32 -0.91 9.39
CA LEU A 126 -16.90 -1.25 9.22
C LEU A 126 -16.04 0.00 9.03
N ILE A 127 -16.50 0.95 8.21
CA ILE A 127 -15.82 2.24 7.98
C ILE A 127 -15.69 3.01 9.31
N MET A 128 -16.76 3.09 10.08
CA MET A 128 -16.74 3.76 11.39
C MET A 128 -15.79 3.09 12.38
N ILE A 129 -15.77 1.76 12.44
CA ILE A 129 -14.87 1.01 13.33
C ILE A 129 -13.40 1.21 12.93
N THR A 130 -13.10 1.17 11.64
CA THR A 130 -11.71 1.40 11.18
C THR A 130 -11.25 2.83 11.42
N LEU A 131 -12.14 3.81 11.23
CA LEU A 131 -11.87 5.20 11.57
C LEU A 131 -11.63 5.37 13.08
N GLY A 132 -12.51 4.79 13.91
CA GLY A 132 -12.38 4.83 15.37
C GLY A 132 -11.08 4.18 15.86
N LEU A 133 -10.66 3.07 15.24
CA LEU A 133 -9.37 2.43 15.53
C LEU A 133 -8.20 3.35 15.16
N GLY A 134 -8.28 4.04 14.02
CA GLY A 134 -7.29 5.03 13.61
C GLY A 134 -7.14 6.16 14.62
N LEU A 135 -8.27 6.77 15.01
CA LEU A 135 -8.32 7.85 16.00
C LEU A 135 -7.83 7.38 17.37
N LEU A 136 -8.19 6.16 17.78
CA LEU A 136 -7.74 5.59 19.06
C LEU A 136 -6.21 5.45 19.09
N LEU A 137 -5.60 4.91 18.03
CA LEU A 137 -4.15 4.74 17.99
C LEU A 137 -3.41 6.09 17.83
N HIS A 138 -4.01 7.04 17.11
CA HIS A 138 -3.51 8.40 17.02
C HIS A 138 -3.50 9.07 18.39
N GLU A 139 -4.62 9.02 19.12
CA GLU A 139 -4.72 9.62 20.45
C GLU A 139 -3.86 8.89 21.50
N ALA A 140 -3.77 7.57 21.40
CA ALA A 140 -2.86 6.81 22.26
C ALA A 140 -1.38 7.22 22.05
N ALA A 141 -0.97 7.44 20.80
CA ALA A 141 0.37 7.95 20.51
C ALA A 141 0.55 9.40 21.00
N ASN A 142 -0.44 10.26 20.84
CA ASN A 142 -0.41 11.64 21.30
C ASN A 142 -0.31 11.73 22.84
N SER A 143 -1.10 10.92 23.55
CA SER A 143 -1.14 10.90 25.03
C SER A 143 0.12 10.27 25.64
N ALA A 144 0.76 9.32 24.95
CA ALA A 144 1.98 8.67 25.42
C ALA A 144 3.25 9.49 25.11
N SER A 145 3.23 10.80 25.33
CA SER A 145 4.32 11.73 24.97
C SER A 145 5.70 11.34 25.50
N TRP A 146 5.75 10.66 26.65
CA TRP A 146 7.00 10.13 27.23
C TRP A 146 7.68 9.06 26.36
N LEU A 147 6.94 8.39 25.47
CA LEU A 147 7.45 7.34 24.59
C LEU A 147 7.52 7.80 23.13
N THR A 148 6.49 8.47 22.65
CA THR A 148 6.28 8.83 21.24
C THR A 148 6.73 10.25 20.90
N GLY A 149 7.04 11.07 21.89
CA GLY A 149 7.25 12.51 21.73
C GLY A 149 5.96 13.33 21.60
N GLY A 150 4.77 12.68 21.60
CA GLY A 150 3.48 13.36 21.49
C GLY A 150 3.36 14.21 20.21
N SER A 151 2.89 15.47 20.37
CA SER A 151 2.74 16.42 19.26
C SER A 151 4.04 16.77 18.53
N ASP A 152 5.18 16.71 19.23
CA ASP A 152 6.49 17.05 18.67
C ASP A 152 7.07 15.92 17.81
N GLY A 153 6.48 14.75 17.93
CA GLY A 153 6.92 13.53 17.26
C GLY A 153 8.20 12.93 17.86
N LEU A 154 8.57 11.78 17.33
CA LEU A 154 9.76 11.06 17.77
C LEU A 154 10.99 11.62 17.06
N GLN A 155 11.89 12.21 17.81
CA GLN A 155 13.17 12.75 17.35
C GLN A 155 14.33 11.89 17.81
N GLY A 156 15.50 12.05 17.17
CA GLY A 156 16.70 11.28 17.50
C GLY A 156 16.72 9.86 16.95
N VAL A 157 15.88 9.58 15.98
CA VAL A 157 15.95 8.34 15.20
C VAL A 157 17.29 8.33 14.47
N SER A 158 18.17 7.41 14.82
CA SER A 158 19.47 7.24 14.17
C SER A 158 19.52 5.88 13.50
N VAL A 159 19.77 5.89 12.21
CA VAL A 159 19.80 4.67 11.42
C VAL A 159 21.23 4.37 11.00
N TRP A 160 21.69 3.16 11.28
CA TRP A 160 23.02 2.73 10.90
C TRP A 160 23.10 2.51 9.38
N PRO A 161 24.31 2.61 8.81
CA PRO A 161 24.51 2.32 7.41
C PRO A 161 23.96 0.94 7.03
N LEU A 162 23.21 0.86 5.94
CA LEU A 162 22.66 -0.39 5.46
C LEU A 162 23.80 -1.36 5.17
N PHE A 163 23.78 -2.56 5.78
CA PHE A 163 24.87 -3.54 5.76
C PHE A 163 26.24 -3.00 6.24
N GLY A 164 26.27 -1.90 7.00
CA GLY A 164 27.51 -1.25 7.43
C GLY A 164 28.27 -0.49 6.34
N LEU A 165 27.78 -0.49 5.10
CA LEU A 165 28.47 0.08 3.92
C LEU A 165 27.77 1.32 3.36
N PHE A 166 26.41 1.30 3.26
CA PHE A 166 25.65 2.34 2.60
C PHE A 166 25.04 3.29 3.60
N LYS A 167 25.60 4.49 3.74
CA LYS A 167 25.04 5.57 4.56
C LYS A 167 23.84 6.19 3.86
N PHE A 168 22.84 6.62 4.65
CA PHE A 168 21.78 7.47 4.12
C PHE A 168 22.36 8.83 3.78
N ASP A 169 22.34 9.17 2.51
CA ASP A 169 22.89 10.43 1.98
C ASP A 169 21.78 11.46 1.80
N LEU A 170 22.16 12.75 1.82
CA LEU A 170 21.25 13.89 1.61
C LEU A 170 20.58 13.86 0.24
N TYR A 171 21.21 13.26 -0.75
CA TYR A 171 20.64 13.10 -2.10
C TYR A 171 19.55 12.04 -2.17
N GLY A 172 19.45 11.16 -1.16
CA GLY A 172 18.42 10.11 -1.07
C GLY A 172 18.70 8.89 -1.95
N THR A 173 19.93 8.68 -2.42
CA THR A 173 20.29 7.55 -3.29
C THR A 173 20.06 6.22 -2.58
N THR A 174 20.62 6.09 -1.37
CA THR A 174 20.46 4.91 -0.53
C THR A 174 19.02 4.74 -0.08
N ALA A 175 18.34 5.83 0.30
CA ALA A 175 16.95 5.84 0.72
C ALA A 175 16.02 5.33 -0.39
N TYR A 176 16.22 5.81 -1.63
CA TYR A 176 15.43 5.35 -2.77
C TYR A 176 15.70 3.90 -3.11
N ALA A 177 16.96 3.47 -3.16
CA ALA A 177 17.33 2.07 -3.44
C ALA A 177 16.71 1.12 -2.41
N TYR A 178 16.78 1.49 -1.12
CA TYR A 178 16.19 0.73 -0.03
C TYR A 178 14.65 0.66 -0.13
N SER A 179 13.98 1.80 -0.29
CA SER A 179 12.54 1.88 -0.44
C SER A 179 12.02 1.07 -1.64
N LEU A 180 12.74 1.17 -2.77
CA LEU A 180 12.42 0.43 -4.00
C LEU A 180 12.62 -1.08 -3.81
N ALA A 181 13.68 -1.50 -3.13
CA ALA A 181 13.93 -2.92 -2.85
C ALA A 181 12.83 -3.51 -1.96
N VAL A 182 12.44 -2.81 -0.88
CA VAL A 182 11.35 -3.23 0.01
C VAL A 182 10.02 -3.29 -0.74
N LEU A 183 9.71 -2.26 -1.54
CA LEU A 183 8.52 -2.23 -2.39
C LEU A 183 8.50 -3.43 -3.34
N PHE A 184 9.60 -3.72 -4.03
CA PHE A 184 9.67 -4.81 -4.99
C PHE A 184 9.47 -6.18 -4.33
N VAL A 185 10.14 -6.44 -3.19
CA VAL A 185 10.02 -7.71 -2.45
C VAL A 185 8.59 -7.92 -1.95
N LEU A 186 7.98 -6.91 -1.33
CA LEU A 186 6.62 -7.00 -0.81
C LEU A 186 5.57 -7.05 -1.94
N PHE A 187 5.83 -6.37 -3.07
CA PHE A 187 5.00 -6.49 -4.28
C PHE A 187 5.03 -7.92 -4.84
N LEU A 188 6.19 -8.57 -4.89
CA LEU A 188 6.28 -9.98 -5.30
C LEU A 188 5.47 -10.89 -4.39
N GLY A 189 5.55 -10.66 -3.07
CA GLY A 189 4.75 -11.37 -2.08
C GLY A 189 3.25 -11.17 -2.31
N ALA A 190 2.80 -9.93 -2.47
CA ALA A 190 1.41 -9.56 -2.74
C ALA A 190 0.92 -10.19 -4.07
N ARG A 191 1.73 -10.10 -5.13
CA ARG A 191 1.42 -10.73 -6.42
C ARG A 191 1.23 -12.23 -6.31
N ARG A 192 2.12 -12.92 -5.60
CA ARG A 192 2.02 -14.36 -5.39
C ARG A 192 0.78 -14.74 -4.57
N LEU A 193 0.46 -13.93 -3.56
CA LEU A 193 -0.72 -14.10 -2.73
C LEU A 193 -2.03 -13.99 -3.54
N ILE A 194 -2.14 -12.95 -4.37
CA ILE A 194 -3.36 -12.66 -5.15
C ILE A 194 -3.57 -13.67 -6.28
N ASN A 195 -2.49 -14.20 -6.86
CA ASN A 195 -2.55 -15.21 -7.92
C ASN A 195 -2.64 -16.64 -7.36
N SER A 196 -2.83 -16.80 -6.06
CA SER A 196 -3.05 -18.08 -5.39
C SER A 196 -4.55 -18.41 -5.25
N PRO A 197 -4.91 -19.65 -4.88
CA PRO A 197 -6.30 -20.01 -4.53
C PRO A 197 -6.91 -19.09 -3.45
N PHE A 198 -6.07 -18.59 -2.52
CA PHE A 198 -6.47 -17.63 -1.51
C PHE A 198 -6.95 -16.31 -2.14
N GLY A 199 -6.23 -15.77 -3.13
CA GLY A 199 -6.63 -14.57 -3.85
C GLY A 199 -7.92 -14.73 -4.64
N LEU A 200 -8.15 -15.92 -5.23
CA LEU A 200 -9.43 -16.23 -5.88
C LEU A 200 -10.58 -16.25 -4.87
N ALA A 201 -10.38 -16.85 -3.69
CA ALA A 201 -11.37 -16.83 -2.63
C ALA A 201 -11.71 -15.41 -2.16
N LEU A 202 -10.71 -14.51 -2.06
CA LEU A 202 -10.94 -13.10 -1.72
C LEU A 202 -11.82 -12.39 -2.76
N ARG A 203 -11.55 -12.57 -4.06
CA ARG A 203 -12.39 -12.00 -5.12
C ARG A 203 -13.82 -12.52 -5.04
N GLY A 204 -14.01 -13.83 -4.82
CA GLY A 204 -15.33 -14.43 -4.60
C GLY A 204 -16.04 -13.83 -3.37
N ILE A 205 -15.32 -13.58 -2.27
CA ILE A 205 -15.87 -12.93 -1.05
C ILE A 205 -16.27 -11.47 -1.36
N ARG A 206 -15.48 -10.74 -2.15
CA ARG A 206 -15.82 -9.38 -2.59
C ARG A 206 -17.11 -9.36 -3.40
N GLU A 207 -17.28 -10.32 -4.32
CA GLU A 207 -18.49 -10.41 -5.16
C GLU A 207 -19.72 -10.86 -4.35
N ASN A 208 -19.58 -11.92 -3.58
CA ASN A 208 -20.70 -12.42 -2.77
C ASN A 208 -20.23 -13.10 -1.49
N TRP A 209 -20.24 -12.33 -0.43
CA TRP A 209 -19.85 -12.80 0.91
C TRP A 209 -20.71 -13.96 1.45
N VAL A 210 -22.00 -14.00 1.11
CA VAL A 210 -22.95 -14.99 1.67
C VAL A 210 -22.77 -16.34 0.97
N ARG A 211 -22.45 -16.36 -0.32
CA ARG A 211 -22.27 -17.60 -1.09
C ARG A 211 -20.97 -18.33 -0.78
N MET A 212 -19.90 -17.60 -0.45
CA MET A 212 -18.58 -18.21 -0.24
C MET A 212 -18.54 -19.23 0.90
N PRO A 213 -19.18 -19.04 2.08
CA PRO A 213 -19.26 -20.08 3.08
C PRO A 213 -19.98 -21.35 2.62
N ALA A 214 -20.98 -21.24 1.74
CA ALA A 214 -21.70 -22.40 1.23
C ALA A 214 -20.83 -23.34 0.37
N ILE A 215 -19.76 -22.82 -0.23
CA ILE A 215 -18.76 -23.60 -0.97
C ILE A 215 -17.50 -23.92 -0.14
N GLY A 216 -17.57 -23.77 1.19
CA GLY A 216 -16.51 -24.14 2.13
C GLY A 216 -15.46 -23.07 2.43
N ALA A 217 -15.54 -21.87 1.82
CA ALA A 217 -14.60 -20.78 2.08
C ALA A 217 -15.12 -19.85 3.18
N SER A 218 -14.57 -19.96 4.40
CA SER A 218 -14.93 -19.07 5.51
C SER A 218 -14.53 -17.62 5.23
N SER A 219 -15.50 -16.75 4.92
CA SER A 219 -15.29 -15.33 4.62
C SER A 219 -14.57 -14.62 5.77
N ARG A 220 -14.95 -14.86 7.02
CA ARG A 220 -14.33 -14.22 8.20
C ARG A 220 -12.86 -14.60 8.35
N ALA A 221 -12.50 -15.86 8.13
CA ALA A 221 -11.12 -16.32 8.26
C ALA A 221 -10.23 -15.72 7.15
N HIS A 222 -10.74 -15.62 5.91
CA HIS A 222 -10.01 -15.00 4.80
C HIS A 222 -9.80 -13.50 5.02
N ILE A 223 -10.83 -12.79 5.49
CA ILE A 223 -10.71 -11.35 5.80
C ILE A 223 -9.71 -11.12 6.93
N ARG A 224 -9.72 -11.91 8.01
CA ARG A 224 -8.71 -11.78 9.08
C ARG A 224 -7.29 -11.93 8.54
N LYS A 225 -7.05 -12.96 7.73
CA LYS A 225 -5.72 -13.21 7.15
C LYS A 225 -5.26 -12.06 6.26
N ILE A 226 -6.11 -11.61 5.31
CA ILE A 226 -5.71 -10.55 4.39
C ILE A 226 -5.55 -9.21 5.10
N TYR A 227 -6.37 -8.93 6.11
CA TYR A 227 -6.27 -7.71 6.90
C TYR A 227 -4.96 -7.66 7.69
N THR A 228 -4.54 -8.78 8.29
CA THR A 228 -3.25 -8.91 8.98
C THR A 228 -2.07 -8.71 8.02
N ILE A 229 -2.12 -9.32 6.83
CA ILE A 229 -1.07 -9.17 5.82
C ILE A 229 -1.00 -7.72 5.31
N SER A 230 -2.15 -7.12 5.06
CA SER A 230 -2.24 -5.71 4.66
C SER A 230 -1.67 -4.77 5.73
N ALA A 231 -2.01 -4.98 7.00
CA ALA A 231 -1.45 -4.23 8.12
C ALA A 231 0.07 -4.41 8.24
N ALA A 232 0.58 -5.62 8.01
CA ALA A 232 2.02 -5.89 7.97
C ALA A 232 2.74 -5.06 6.89
N ILE A 233 2.18 -5.04 5.68
CA ILE A 233 2.76 -4.26 4.55
C ILE A 233 2.65 -2.75 4.82
N ALA A 234 1.54 -2.27 5.40
CA ALA A 234 1.40 -0.88 5.81
C ALA A 234 2.44 -0.49 6.88
N GLY A 235 2.66 -1.38 7.87
CA GLY A 235 3.70 -1.18 8.88
C GLY A 235 5.10 -1.18 8.31
N ALA A 236 5.39 -2.04 7.32
CA ALA A 236 6.66 -2.00 6.60
C ALA A 236 6.85 -0.66 5.87
N ALA A 237 5.81 -0.12 5.23
CA ALA A 237 5.86 1.21 4.60
C ALA A 237 6.14 2.32 5.63
N GLY A 238 5.50 2.24 6.81
CA GLY A 238 5.76 3.15 7.93
C GLY A 238 7.19 3.04 8.48
N ALA A 239 7.72 1.82 8.58
CA ALA A 239 9.12 1.62 8.99
C ALA A 239 10.11 2.25 8.01
N VAL A 240 9.89 2.03 6.71
CA VAL A 240 10.78 2.59 5.67
C VAL A 240 10.77 4.11 5.71
N ILE A 241 9.60 4.78 5.86
CA ILE A 241 9.58 6.24 5.95
C ILE A 241 10.32 6.74 7.19
N ALA A 242 10.10 6.13 8.36
CA ALA A 242 10.79 6.50 9.59
C ALA A 242 12.31 6.37 9.49
N GLN A 243 12.79 5.33 8.81
CA GLN A 243 14.21 5.09 8.60
C GLN A 243 14.85 6.00 7.55
N THR A 244 14.08 6.42 6.53
CA THR A 244 14.60 7.28 5.46
C THR A 244 14.53 8.76 5.78
N THR A 245 13.60 9.18 6.66
CA THR A 245 13.45 10.57 7.10
C THR A 245 14.08 10.84 8.46
N GLU A 246 14.45 9.78 9.20
CA GLU A 246 14.99 9.83 10.57
C GLU A 246 14.10 10.60 11.56
N THR A 247 12.81 10.70 11.25
CA THR A 247 11.80 11.37 12.05
C THR A 247 10.47 10.63 11.97
N VAL A 248 9.68 10.66 13.04
CA VAL A 248 8.32 10.14 13.06
C VAL A 248 7.39 11.18 13.69
N SER A 249 6.37 11.60 12.95
CA SER A 249 5.36 12.54 13.43
C SER A 249 4.01 11.87 13.64
N LEU A 250 3.13 12.50 14.43
CA LEU A 250 1.73 12.06 14.59
C LEU A 250 0.95 12.04 13.27
N GLU A 251 1.40 12.80 12.27
CA GLU A 251 0.81 12.78 10.92
C GLU A 251 0.80 11.37 10.31
N ALA A 252 1.77 10.51 10.66
CA ALA A 252 1.82 9.13 10.19
C ALA A 252 0.59 8.28 10.62
N LEU A 253 -0.08 8.67 11.72
CA LEU A 253 -1.30 8.06 12.25
C LEU A 253 -2.57 8.81 11.86
N SER A 254 -2.46 9.93 11.14
CA SER A 254 -3.58 10.84 10.89
C SER A 254 -4.63 10.24 9.94
N PHE A 255 -5.85 10.76 10.07
CA PHE A 255 -6.92 10.45 9.12
C PHE A 255 -6.59 10.92 7.70
N GLU A 256 -5.94 12.08 7.58
CA GLU A 256 -5.51 12.63 6.29
C GLU A 256 -4.62 11.65 5.54
N ARG A 257 -3.68 10.99 6.23
CA ARG A 257 -2.82 9.96 5.63
C ARG A 257 -3.62 8.75 5.13
N SER A 258 -4.69 8.36 5.85
CA SER A 258 -5.61 7.30 5.38
C SER A 258 -6.44 7.75 4.18
N ALA A 259 -6.85 9.01 4.12
CA ALA A 259 -7.56 9.57 2.99
C ALA A 259 -6.66 9.67 1.75
N ASP A 260 -5.43 10.15 1.92
CA ASP A 260 -4.44 10.25 0.84
C ASP A 260 -4.20 8.91 0.14
N VAL A 261 -3.98 7.85 0.91
CA VAL A 261 -3.76 6.52 0.32
C VAL A 261 -5.00 5.98 -0.39
N LEU A 262 -6.19 6.29 0.10
CA LEU A 262 -7.44 5.94 -0.58
C LEU A 262 -7.56 6.69 -1.91
N VAL A 263 -7.23 7.99 -1.94
CA VAL A 263 -7.18 8.80 -3.16
C VAL A 263 -6.19 8.22 -4.17
N MET A 264 -4.98 7.89 -3.73
CA MET A 264 -3.97 7.24 -4.59
C MET A 264 -4.51 5.95 -5.22
N LEU A 265 -5.18 5.12 -4.41
CA LEU A 265 -5.73 3.86 -4.89
C LEU A 265 -6.89 4.05 -5.87
N VAL A 266 -7.78 5.01 -5.63
CA VAL A 266 -8.90 5.33 -6.53
C VAL A 266 -8.40 5.92 -7.84
N LEU A 267 -7.43 6.83 -7.79
CA LEU A 267 -6.79 7.41 -9.00
C LEU A 267 -6.17 6.33 -9.89
N GLY A 268 -5.44 5.41 -9.30
CA GLY A 268 -4.78 4.33 -10.05
C GLY A 268 -5.73 3.24 -10.53
N GLY A 269 -6.76 2.94 -9.73
CA GLY A 269 -7.76 1.90 -9.96
C GLY A 269 -7.63 0.70 -9.04
N ALA A 270 -8.54 0.58 -8.06
CA ALA A 270 -8.55 -0.48 -7.05
C ALA A 270 -8.78 -1.88 -7.64
N GLY A 271 -8.16 -2.89 -7.04
CA GLY A 271 -8.24 -4.29 -7.46
C GLY A 271 -7.29 -4.66 -8.60
N ARG A 272 -6.31 -3.80 -8.85
CA ARG A 272 -5.23 -4.02 -9.80
C ARG A 272 -3.91 -3.71 -9.11
N LEU A 273 -3.04 -4.68 -8.90
CA LEU A 273 -1.78 -4.53 -8.17
C LEU A 273 -0.96 -3.28 -8.55
N TYR A 274 -0.90 -2.97 -9.85
CA TYR A 274 -0.21 -1.78 -10.36
C TYR A 274 -1.01 -0.49 -10.18
N GLY A 275 -2.31 -0.58 -9.86
CA GLY A 275 -3.19 0.58 -9.66
C GLY A 275 -2.69 1.48 -8.55
N GLY A 276 -2.49 0.92 -7.36
CA GLY A 276 -1.97 1.67 -6.21
C GLY A 276 -0.61 2.31 -6.48
N LEU A 277 0.30 1.60 -7.19
CA LEU A 277 1.63 2.11 -7.53
C LEU A 277 1.55 3.34 -8.47
N ILE A 278 0.77 3.22 -9.54
CA ILE A 278 0.60 4.31 -10.51
C ILE A 278 -0.15 5.49 -9.87
N GLY A 279 -1.17 5.20 -9.07
CA GLY A 279 -1.90 6.25 -8.35
C GLY A 279 -1.01 7.00 -7.36
N ALA A 280 -0.12 6.31 -6.65
CA ALA A 280 0.86 6.94 -5.75
C ALA A 280 1.84 7.84 -6.51
N ILE A 281 2.34 7.40 -7.67
CA ILE A 281 3.22 8.22 -8.51
C ILE A 281 2.50 9.51 -8.92
N ILE A 282 1.29 9.40 -9.47
CA ILE A 282 0.52 10.54 -9.97
C ILE A 282 0.17 11.50 -8.83
N PHE A 283 -0.31 10.96 -7.70
CA PHE A 283 -0.69 11.77 -6.54
C PHE A 283 0.51 12.53 -5.96
N MET A 284 1.63 11.85 -5.72
CA MET A 284 2.80 12.46 -5.11
C MET A 284 3.47 13.49 -6.01
N VAL A 285 3.54 13.22 -7.33
CA VAL A 285 4.05 14.20 -8.30
C VAL A 285 3.11 15.41 -8.40
N ALA A 286 1.80 15.19 -8.45
CA ALA A 286 0.82 16.28 -8.46
C ALA A 286 0.90 17.12 -7.17
N ARG A 287 1.02 16.45 -6.01
CA ARG A 287 1.21 17.12 -4.71
C ARG A 287 2.46 18.01 -4.72
N ASP A 288 3.59 17.49 -5.18
CA ASP A 288 4.84 18.23 -5.24
C ASP A 288 4.73 19.47 -6.14
N GLN A 289 4.19 19.31 -7.35
CA GLN A 289 4.01 20.41 -8.29
C GLN A 289 3.00 21.45 -7.79
N PHE A 290 1.86 21.04 -7.30
CA PHE A 290 0.83 21.98 -6.82
C PHE A 290 1.25 22.69 -5.53
N SER A 291 1.98 22.02 -4.64
CA SER A 291 2.52 22.67 -3.44
C SER A 291 3.61 23.71 -3.77
N GLY A 292 4.37 23.48 -4.84
CA GLY A 292 5.37 24.45 -5.33
C GLY A 292 4.73 25.68 -5.99
N ILE A 293 3.62 25.52 -6.75
CA ILE A 293 2.95 26.61 -7.47
C ILE A 293 2.02 27.40 -6.57
N ALA A 294 1.21 26.73 -5.76
CA ALA A 294 0.19 27.34 -4.92
C ALA A 294 0.08 26.62 -3.55
N PRO A 295 0.99 26.92 -2.59
CA PRO A 295 1.04 26.24 -1.29
C PRO A 295 -0.26 26.28 -0.49
N GLN A 296 -1.09 27.33 -0.67
CA GLN A 296 -2.35 27.49 0.07
C GLN A 296 -3.50 26.66 -0.52
N TYR A 297 -3.45 26.31 -1.81
CA TYR A 297 -4.56 25.70 -2.54
C TYR A 297 -4.25 24.32 -3.12
N TRP A 298 -3.15 23.69 -2.76
CA TRP A 298 -2.76 22.40 -3.34
C TRP A 298 -3.77 21.27 -3.07
N TYR A 299 -4.44 21.25 -1.90
CA TYR A 299 -5.52 20.32 -1.59
C TYR A 299 -6.71 20.48 -2.52
N PHE A 300 -7.07 21.75 -2.85
CA PHE A 300 -8.13 22.03 -3.81
C PHE A 300 -7.82 21.44 -5.19
N TRP A 301 -6.59 21.62 -5.68
CA TRP A 301 -6.18 21.12 -6.97
C TRP A 301 -6.13 19.59 -7.01
N ILE A 302 -5.69 18.94 -5.94
CA ILE A 302 -5.75 17.47 -5.81
C ILE A 302 -7.19 16.98 -5.78
N GLY A 303 -8.09 17.63 -5.04
CA GLY A 303 -9.50 17.31 -5.03
C GLY A 303 -10.15 17.45 -6.41
N LEU A 304 -9.84 18.52 -7.14
CA LEU A 304 -10.31 18.73 -8.51
C LEU A 304 -9.77 17.65 -9.47
N LEU A 305 -8.50 17.29 -9.36
CA LEU A 305 -7.89 16.21 -10.12
C LEU A 305 -8.61 14.89 -9.86
N LEU A 306 -8.88 14.57 -8.58
CA LEU A 306 -9.59 13.35 -8.21
C LEU A 306 -10.99 13.31 -8.82
N VAL A 307 -11.78 14.39 -8.67
CA VAL A 307 -13.13 14.48 -9.23
C VAL A 307 -13.09 14.29 -10.74
N THR A 308 -12.17 14.97 -11.42
CA THR A 308 -12.03 14.87 -12.87
C THR A 308 -11.69 13.44 -13.30
N VAL A 309 -10.73 12.79 -12.64
CA VAL A 309 -10.33 11.42 -12.98
C VAL A 309 -11.48 10.44 -12.71
N VAL A 310 -12.18 10.55 -11.59
CA VAL A 310 -13.30 9.64 -11.25
C VAL A 310 -14.47 9.83 -12.22
N MET A 311 -14.77 11.06 -12.64
CA MET A 311 -15.84 11.32 -13.63
C MET A 311 -15.51 10.78 -15.03
N VAL A 312 -14.26 10.92 -15.47
CA VAL A 312 -13.83 10.51 -16.82
C VAL A 312 -13.45 9.02 -16.85
N LEU A 313 -12.83 8.51 -15.79
CA LEU A 313 -12.28 7.16 -15.68
C LEU A 313 -12.79 6.46 -14.39
N PRO A 314 -14.05 6.03 -14.33
CA PRO A 314 -14.66 5.48 -13.09
C PRO A 314 -13.95 4.23 -12.56
N ASN A 315 -13.16 3.54 -13.39
CA ASN A 315 -12.33 2.39 -13.00
C ASN A 315 -10.85 2.77 -12.75
N GLY A 316 -10.57 4.05 -12.53
CA GLY A 316 -9.22 4.60 -12.40
C GLY A 316 -8.45 4.63 -13.72
N ILE A 317 -7.24 5.17 -13.68
CA ILE A 317 -6.41 5.39 -14.88
C ILE A 317 -6.09 4.07 -15.60
N LEU A 318 -5.68 3.02 -14.87
CA LEU A 318 -5.44 1.70 -15.46
C LEU A 318 -6.71 1.07 -16.02
N GLY A 319 -7.87 1.33 -15.40
CA GLY A 319 -9.16 0.89 -15.89
C GLY A 319 -9.53 1.51 -17.22
N GLY A 320 -9.36 2.82 -17.32
CA GLY A 320 -9.59 3.57 -18.55
C GLY A 320 -8.68 3.13 -19.69
N LEU A 321 -7.38 3.01 -19.42
CA LEU A 321 -6.41 2.53 -20.43
C LEU A 321 -6.74 1.14 -20.95
N SER A 322 -7.14 0.21 -20.08
CA SER A 322 -7.51 -1.15 -20.52
C SER A 322 -8.77 -1.18 -21.38
N HIS A 323 -9.77 -0.33 -21.09
CA HIS A 323 -10.98 -0.18 -21.90
C HIS A 323 -10.67 0.44 -23.27
N PHE A 324 -9.83 1.47 -23.28
CA PHE A 324 -9.41 2.13 -24.53
C PHE A 324 -8.63 1.17 -25.43
N TYR A 325 -7.70 0.39 -24.87
CA TYR A 325 -6.91 -0.60 -25.60
C TYR A 325 -7.77 -1.76 -26.14
N ALA A 326 -8.75 -2.23 -25.34
CA ALA A 326 -9.69 -3.27 -25.79
C ALA A 326 -10.58 -2.78 -26.95
N ARG A 327 -11.01 -1.51 -26.92
CA ARG A 327 -11.82 -0.89 -27.96
C ARG A 327 -11.03 -0.67 -29.27
N TRP A 328 -9.74 -0.45 -29.15
CA TRP A 328 -8.84 -0.26 -30.30
C TRP A 328 -8.45 -1.59 -30.99
N ARG A 329 -8.33 -2.67 -30.19
CA ARG A 329 -8.04 -4.03 -30.70
C ARG A 329 -9.28 -4.77 -31.26
N GLY A 330 -10.46 -4.33 -30.90
CA GLY A 330 -11.73 -4.90 -31.38
C GLY A 330 -12.25 -4.24 -32.69
N LYS A 331 -11.45 -3.31 -33.26
CA LYS A 331 -11.58 -2.83 -34.66
C LYS A 331 -10.46 -3.43 -35.50
#